data_80dfb99c759b0e2ef0f9e0c204787d61
#
_entry.id   80dfb99c759b0e2ef0f9e0c204787d61
#
_cell.length_a   1.000
_cell.length_b   1.000
_cell.length_c   1.000
_cell.angle_alpha   90.00
_cell.angle_beta   90.00
_cell.angle_gamma   90.00
#
_symmetry.space_group_name_H-M   'P 1'
#
loop_
_entity.id
_entity.type
_entity.pdbx_description
1 polymer ?
#
loop_
_entity_poly.entity_id
_entity_poly.type
_entity_poly.pdbx_seq_one_letter_code
_entity_poly.pdbx_strand_id
1 'polypeptide(L)'
;YYNMRGIDITEKCADFDVFFENASCPKISIGDGGNEIGMGNVELNLSSLKIKPSTTECDELLVADVSNWGAHGLIAMLSTLQNKDYLAAWENDKTLHMLSELGAVDGVSGKRTQTEDGFTSKETKIVINNLRKLSGFR
;
A
#
# COMPACT_ATOMS: atom_id res chain seq x y z
N TYR A 1 -17.55 -2.14 -2.70
CA TYR A 1 -16.21 -2.49 -2.21
C TYR A 1 -16.20 -3.93 -1.69
N TYR A 2 -15.14 -4.66 -1.98
CA TYR A 2 -14.98 -6.05 -1.57
C TYR A 2 -13.65 -6.22 -0.83
N ASN A 3 -13.68 -6.97 0.27
CA ASN A 3 -12.44 -7.36 0.95
C ASN A 3 -11.75 -8.53 0.23
N MET A 4 -10.55 -8.91 0.68
CA MET A 4 -9.76 -10.02 0.11
C MET A 4 -10.44 -11.40 0.18
N ARG A 5 -11.57 -11.52 0.88
CA ARG A 5 -12.40 -12.74 0.92
C ARG A 5 -13.61 -12.66 -0.02
N GLY A 6 -13.72 -11.61 -0.85
CA GLY A 6 -14.84 -11.36 -1.74
C GLY A 6 -16.16 -10.99 -1.02
N ILE A 7 -16.08 -10.56 0.24
CA ILE A 7 -17.23 -10.11 1.01
C ILE A 7 -17.47 -8.64 0.68
N ASP A 8 -18.73 -8.29 0.36
CA ASP A 8 -19.13 -6.90 0.16
C ASP A 8 -19.05 -6.13 1.48
N ILE A 9 -18.29 -5.04 1.47
CA ILE A 9 -18.09 -4.14 2.60
C ILE A 9 -18.47 -2.69 2.27
N THR A 10 -19.19 -2.47 1.18
CA THR A 10 -19.52 -1.13 0.65
C THR A 10 -20.16 -0.23 1.71
N GLU A 11 -21.10 -0.75 2.50
CA GLU A 11 -21.74 0.03 3.57
C GLU A 11 -20.79 0.46 4.70
N LYS A 12 -19.60 -0.13 4.78
CA LYS A 12 -18.59 0.16 5.81
C LYS A 12 -17.46 1.04 5.30
N CYS A 13 -17.45 1.36 4.02
CA CYS A 13 -16.42 2.13 3.36
C CYS A 13 -16.92 3.54 3.02
N ALA A 14 -16.03 4.51 3.05
CA ALA A 14 -16.29 5.80 2.41
C ALA A 14 -16.14 5.64 0.88
N ASP A 15 -16.94 6.39 0.13
CA ASP A 15 -16.94 6.35 -1.33
C ASP A 15 -15.78 7.18 -1.91
N PHE A 16 -14.57 6.65 -1.82
CA PHE A 16 -13.37 7.31 -2.32
C PHE A 16 -13.18 7.18 -3.83
N ASP A 17 -13.83 6.22 -4.49
CA ASP A 17 -13.76 6.05 -5.94
C ASP A 17 -14.22 7.32 -6.65
N VAL A 18 -15.25 7.98 -6.14
CA VAL A 18 -15.77 9.24 -6.71
C VAL A 18 -14.69 10.33 -6.77
N PHE A 19 -13.87 10.45 -5.72
CA PHE A 19 -12.77 11.43 -5.70
C PHE A 19 -11.67 11.04 -6.67
N PHE A 20 -11.31 9.76 -6.68
CA PHE A 20 -10.25 9.25 -7.54
C PHE A 20 -10.63 9.35 -9.03
N GLU A 21 -11.85 8.95 -9.40
CA GLU A 21 -12.34 8.99 -10.78
C GLU A 21 -12.48 10.43 -11.29
N ASN A 22 -12.90 11.37 -10.46
CA ASN A 22 -13.11 12.77 -10.84
C ASN A 22 -11.85 13.64 -10.69
N ALA A 23 -10.73 13.09 -10.22
CA ALA A 23 -9.48 13.85 -10.12
C ALA A 23 -8.98 14.28 -11.52
N SER A 24 -8.62 15.55 -11.66
CA SER A 24 -8.08 16.13 -12.90
C SER A 24 -6.54 16.09 -12.98
N CYS A 25 -5.89 15.56 -11.95
CA CYS A 25 -4.44 15.38 -11.90
C CYS A 25 -4.05 13.92 -12.21
N PRO A 26 -2.79 13.65 -12.55
CA PRO A 26 -2.29 12.29 -12.68
C PRO A 26 -2.54 11.46 -11.41
N LYS A 27 -3.00 10.25 -11.58
CA LYS A 27 -3.39 9.31 -10.52
C LYS A 27 -2.36 8.21 -10.40
N ILE A 28 -1.78 8.09 -9.22
CA ILE A 28 -0.84 7.01 -8.89
C ILE A 28 -1.50 6.12 -7.85
N SER A 29 -1.51 4.82 -8.12
CA SER A 29 -2.04 3.82 -7.19
C SER A 29 -0.97 2.83 -6.76
N ILE A 30 -1.19 2.25 -5.59
CA ILE A 30 -0.35 1.20 -5.03
C ILE A 30 -1.29 0.06 -4.64
N GLY A 31 -0.97 -1.17 -5.06
CA GLY A 31 -1.75 -2.35 -4.73
C GLY A 31 -0.87 -3.56 -4.46
N ASP A 32 -1.43 -4.54 -3.76
CA ASP A 32 -0.80 -5.83 -3.45
C ASP A 32 -1.75 -7.01 -3.69
N GLY A 33 -3.01 -6.86 -3.35
CA GLY A 33 -3.99 -7.95 -3.35
C GLY A 33 -4.88 -8.01 -4.59
N GLY A 34 -5.03 -6.91 -5.33
CA GLY A 34 -5.84 -6.83 -6.55
C GLY A 34 -7.22 -6.19 -6.39
N ASN A 35 -7.66 -5.88 -5.17
CA ASN A 35 -8.92 -5.18 -4.90
C ASN A 35 -8.74 -3.69 -4.56
N GLU A 36 -7.53 -3.17 -4.59
CA GLU A 36 -7.21 -1.77 -4.34
C GLU A 36 -7.57 -0.90 -5.55
N ILE A 37 -7.91 0.37 -5.29
CA ILE A 37 -8.14 1.38 -6.34
C ILE A 37 -6.92 1.46 -7.25
N GLY A 38 -7.16 1.39 -8.57
CA GLY A 38 -6.10 1.43 -9.59
C GLY A 38 -5.67 0.05 -10.09
N MET A 39 -5.97 -1.03 -9.38
CA MET A 39 -5.64 -2.39 -9.81
C MET A 39 -6.46 -2.85 -11.04
N GLY A 40 -7.43 -2.07 -11.50
CA GLY A 40 -8.12 -2.27 -12.77
C GLY A 40 -7.17 -2.34 -13.97
N ASN A 41 -6.02 -1.66 -13.90
CA ASN A 41 -4.97 -1.73 -14.94
C ASN A 41 -4.47 -3.17 -15.21
N VAL A 42 -4.64 -4.08 -14.24
CA VAL A 42 -4.18 -5.49 -14.32
C VAL A 42 -5.31 -6.50 -14.10
N GLU A 43 -6.57 -6.07 -14.16
CA GLU A 43 -7.77 -6.89 -13.89
C GLU A 43 -7.76 -8.24 -14.62
N LEU A 44 -7.40 -8.26 -15.90
CA LEU A 44 -7.35 -9.48 -16.71
C LEU A 44 -6.35 -10.51 -16.15
N ASN A 45 -5.27 -10.06 -15.54
CA ASN A 45 -4.26 -10.92 -14.93
C ASN A 45 -4.72 -11.47 -13.58
N LEU A 46 -5.69 -10.81 -12.93
CA LEU A 46 -6.24 -11.18 -11.62
C LEU A 46 -7.42 -12.16 -11.71
N SER A 47 -7.93 -12.42 -12.90
CA SER A 47 -9.12 -13.25 -13.12
C SER A 47 -9.00 -14.70 -12.63
N SER A 48 -7.77 -15.20 -12.46
CA SER A 48 -7.49 -16.53 -11.89
C SER A 48 -7.50 -16.55 -10.35
N LEU A 49 -7.46 -15.41 -9.71
CA LEU A 49 -7.44 -15.31 -8.26
C LEU A 49 -8.86 -15.38 -7.68
N LYS A 50 -8.99 -15.90 -6.46
CA LYS A 50 -10.27 -15.99 -5.75
C LYS A 50 -10.61 -14.67 -5.04
N ILE A 51 -10.48 -13.56 -5.74
CA ILE A 51 -10.80 -12.22 -5.24
C ILE A 51 -11.86 -11.58 -6.15
N LYS A 52 -12.43 -10.48 -5.69
CA LYS A 52 -13.15 -9.52 -6.52
C LYS A 52 -12.15 -8.43 -6.89
N PRO A 53 -11.57 -8.43 -8.11
CA PRO A 53 -10.59 -7.43 -8.49
C PRO A 53 -11.23 -6.04 -8.57
N SER A 54 -10.41 -5.01 -8.38
CA SER A 54 -10.81 -3.63 -8.67
C SER A 54 -10.95 -3.44 -10.17
N THR A 55 -11.96 -2.69 -10.58
CA THR A 55 -12.15 -2.25 -11.97
C THR A 55 -11.69 -0.82 -12.20
N THR A 56 -11.33 -0.10 -11.13
CA THR A 56 -10.89 1.30 -11.21
C THR A 56 -9.45 1.34 -11.72
N GLU A 57 -9.22 2.10 -12.79
CA GLU A 57 -7.91 2.30 -13.40
C GLU A 57 -7.20 3.55 -12.88
N CYS A 58 -5.88 3.63 -13.07
CA CYS A 58 -5.05 4.78 -12.75
C CYS A 58 -4.04 5.05 -13.86
N ASP A 59 -3.37 6.22 -13.81
CA ASP A 59 -2.35 6.57 -14.80
C ASP A 59 -1.05 5.79 -14.56
N GLU A 60 -0.67 5.59 -13.29
CA GLU A 60 0.53 4.85 -12.90
C GLU A 60 0.18 3.88 -11.75
N LEU A 61 0.48 2.61 -11.95
CA LEU A 61 0.26 1.56 -10.96
C LEU A 61 1.59 0.98 -10.45
N LEU A 62 1.75 0.99 -9.14
CA LEU A 62 2.85 0.34 -8.46
C LEU A 62 2.32 -0.88 -7.72
N VAL A 63 2.83 -2.07 -8.06
CA VAL A 63 2.47 -3.32 -7.40
C VAL A 63 3.61 -3.79 -6.51
N ALA A 64 3.30 -4.18 -5.29
CA ALA A 64 4.25 -4.69 -4.31
C ALA A 64 3.63 -5.84 -3.52
N ASP A 65 4.43 -6.64 -2.82
CA ASP A 65 3.92 -7.71 -1.95
C ASP A 65 3.17 -7.18 -0.72
N VAL A 66 3.46 -5.94 -0.33
CA VAL A 66 2.79 -5.19 0.74
C VAL A 66 2.62 -3.76 0.25
N SER A 67 1.42 -3.21 0.25
CA SER A 67 1.14 -1.86 -0.23
C SER A 67 1.97 -0.78 0.47
N ASN A 68 2.23 -0.94 1.78
CA ASN A 68 3.10 -0.04 2.54
C ASN A 68 4.54 -0.03 1.99
N TRP A 69 5.05 -1.18 1.55
CA TRP A 69 6.38 -1.27 0.93
C TRP A 69 6.42 -0.57 -0.43
N GLY A 70 5.34 -0.68 -1.19
CA GLY A 70 5.15 0.09 -2.43
C GLY A 70 5.18 1.60 -2.15
N ALA A 71 4.51 2.06 -1.09
CA ALA A 71 4.55 3.46 -0.67
C ALA A 71 5.97 3.91 -0.28
N HIS A 72 6.73 3.08 0.44
CA HIS A 72 8.15 3.37 0.71
C HIS A 72 8.98 3.43 -0.58
N GLY A 73 8.68 2.57 -1.56
CA GLY A 73 9.30 2.61 -2.90
C GLY A 73 9.05 3.95 -3.60
N LEU A 74 7.82 4.43 -3.61
CA LEU A 74 7.46 5.74 -4.17
C LEU A 74 8.19 6.89 -3.46
N ILE A 75 8.27 6.84 -2.12
CA ILE A 75 9.02 7.84 -1.33
C ILE A 75 10.53 7.79 -1.67
N ALA A 76 11.08 6.60 -1.89
CA ALA A 76 12.48 6.44 -2.30
C ALA A 76 12.75 7.06 -3.69
N MET A 77 11.83 6.89 -4.65
CA MET A 77 11.90 7.54 -5.96
C MET A 77 11.87 9.08 -5.81
N LEU A 78 10.95 9.60 -5.01
CA LEU A 78 10.88 11.04 -4.71
C LEU A 78 12.16 11.54 -4.03
N SER A 79 12.72 10.74 -3.14
CA SER A 79 14.01 11.04 -2.47
C SER A 79 15.14 11.21 -3.48
N THR A 80 15.21 10.32 -4.46
CA THR A 80 16.18 10.40 -5.56
C THR A 80 15.98 11.68 -6.39
N LEU A 81 14.74 11.95 -6.81
CA LEU A 81 14.41 13.14 -7.61
C LEU A 81 14.72 14.45 -6.91
N GLN A 82 14.50 14.51 -5.60
CA GLN A 82 14.73 15.70 -4.78
C GLN A 82 16.11 15.76 -4.14
N ASN A 83 16.95 14.74 -4.33
CA ASN A 83 18.24 14.57 -3.65
C ASN A 83 18.14 14.77 -2.13
N LYS A 84 17.09 14.19 -1.52
CA LYS A 84 16.79 14.31 -0.09
C LYS A 84 16.21 12.99 0.44
N ASP A 85 16.84 12.43 1.47
CA ASP A 85 16.41 11.18 2.09
C ASP A 85 15.16 11.38 2.96
N TYR A 86 13.99 11.18 2.38
CA TYR A 86 12.72 11.26 3.09
C TYR A 86 12.42 10.06 3.99
N LEU A 87 13.13 8.93 3.79
CA LEU A 87 12.98 7.73 4.59
C LEU A 87 13.91 7.69 5.81
N ALA A 88 14.90 8.59 5.91
CA ALA A 88 15.89 8.59 6.98
C ALA A 88 15.28 8.66 8.39
N ALA A 89 14.22 9.45 8.55
CA ALA A 89 13.53 9.68 9.81
C ALA A 89 12.32 8.77 10.04
N TRP A 90 12.05 7.81 9.15
CA TRP A 90 10.90 6.93 9.28
C TRP A 90 11.13 5.88 10.38
N GLU A 91 10.26 5.88 11.38
CA GLU A 91 10.31 4.96 12.52
C GLU A 91 9.12 3.99 12.47
N ASN A 92 9.28 2.90 11.69
CA ASN A 92 8.20 1.93 11.46
C ASN A 92 7.67 1.31 12.74
N ASP A 93 8.56 0.94 13.67
CA ASP A 93 8.18 0.36 14.98
C ASP A 93 7.21 1.29 15.74
N LYS A 94 7.54 2.58 15.81
CA LYS A 94 6.69 3.56 16.51
C LYS A 94 5.36 3.75 15.83
N THR A 95 5.36 3.76 14.50
CA THR A 95 4.13 3.92 13.72
C THR A 95 3.20 2.73 13.93
N LEU A 96 3.69 1.50 13.80
CA LEU A 96 2.89 0.30 14.00
C LEU A 96 2.41 0.17 15.44
N HIS A 97 3.25 0.53 16.42
CA HIS A 97 2.84 0.57 17.81
C HIS A 97 1.67 1.54 18.02
N MET A 98 1.80 2.78 17.56
CA MET A 98 0.76 3.81 17.68
C MET A 98 -0.54 3.36 17.00
N LEU A 99 -0.48 2.83 15.79
CA LEU A 99 -1.66 2.34 15.06
C LEU A 99 -2.34 1.21 15.83
N SER A 100 -1.58 0.26 16.36
CA SER A 100 -2.11 -0.85 17.17
C SER A 100 -2.81 -0.34 18.44
N GLU A 101 -2.23 0.64 19.15
CA GLU A 101 -2.85 1.27 20.33
C GLU A 101 -4.17 1.99 19.98
N LEU A 102 -4.23 2.62 18.79
CA LEU A 102 -5.44 3.26 18.29
C LEU A 102 -6.51 2.28 17.77
N GLY A 103 -6.21 0.98 17.77
CA GLY A 103 -7.17 -0.06 17.42
C GLY A 103 -7.03 -0.63 16.01
N ALA A 104 -6.02 -0.23 15.25
CA ALA A 104 -5.73 -0.85 13.97
C ALA A 104 -5.41 -2.34 14.12
N VAL A 105 -5.78 -3.10 13.10
CA VAL A 105 -5.49 -4.53 13.00
C VAL A 105 -4.68 -4.80 11.74
N ASP A 106 -3.84 -5.81 11.79
CA ASP A 106 -3.12 -6.33 10.64
C ASP A 106 -4.09 -6.93 9.62
N GLY A 107 -3.92 -6.60 8.34
CA GLY A 107 -4.84 -6.97 7.26
C GLY A 107 -4.96 -8.48 7.04
N VAL A 108 -3.89 -9.23 7.23
CA VAL A 108 -3.85 -10.69 7.04
C VAL A 108 -4.35 -11.43 8.27
N SER A 109 -3.82 -11.09 9.44
CA SER A 109 -4.15 -11.77 10.69
C SER A 109 -5.51 -11.34 11.29
N GLY A 110 -5.96 -10.12 10.98
CA GLY A 110 -7.14 -9.49 11.59
C GLY A 110 -6.97 -9.19 13.09
N LYS A 111 -5.75 -9.17 13.59
CA LYS A 111 -5.44 -9.00 15.02
C LYS A 111 -4.69 -7.67 15.24
N ARG A 112 -4.79 -7.14 16.47
CA ARG A 112 -3.94 -6.05 16.93
C ARG A 112 -2.51 -6.54 17.13
N THR A 113 -1.73 -6.47 16.06
CA THR A 113 -0.31 -6.81 16.06
C THR A 113 0.48 -5.64 15.47
N GLN A 114 1.76 -5.58 15.78
CA GLN A 114 2.67 -4.60 15.19
C GLN A 114 3.29 -5.18 13.91
N THR A 115 2.40 -5.59 12.99
CA THR A 115 2.75 -6.22 11.71
C THR A 115 2.02 -5.53 10.56
N GLU A 116 2.56 -5.66 9.35
CA GLU A 116 2.00 -5.20 8.09
C GLU A 116 1.82 -6.44 7.20
N ASP A 117 0.57 -6.85 6.95
CA ASP A 117 0.23 -8.06 6.20
C ASP A 117 0.98 -9.32 6.69
N GLY A 118 1.13 -9.42 8.01
CA GLY A 118 1.84 -10.51 8.69
C GLY A 118 3.34 -10.32 8.84
N PHE A 119 3.95 -9.33 8.18
CA PHE A 119 5.38 -9.02 8.30
C PHE A 119 5.66 -8.12 9.49
N THR A 120 6.78 -8.37 10.14
CA THR A 120 7.23 -7.57 11.29
C THR A 120 7.91 -6.28 10.83
N SER A 121 7.98 -5.29 11.73
CA SER A 121 8.72 -4.05 11.47
C SER A 121 10.20 -4.28 11.13
N LYS A 122 10.79 -5.38 11.57
CA LYS A 122 12.18 -5.74 11.20
C LYS A 122 12.32 -6.01 9.71
N GLU A 123 11.34 -6.69 9.10
CA GLU A 123 11.33 -7.00 7.67
C GLU A 123 11.11 -5.71 6.86
N THR A 124 10.16 -4.88 7.25
CA THR A 124 9.95 -3.56 6.63
C THR A 124 11.19 -2.68 6.72
N LYS A 125 11.92 -2.71 7.86
CA LYS A 125 13.18 -1.96 8.02
C LYS A 125 14.26 -2.42 7.04
N ILE A 126 14.33 -3.71 6.72
CA ILE A 126 15.25 -4.23 5.69
C ILE A 126 14.88 -3.64 4.32
N VAL A 127 13.59 -3.63 3.96
CA VAL A 127 13.09 -3.04 2.71
C VAL A 127 13.45 -1.56 2.64
N ILE A 128 13.14 -0.78 3.66
CA ILE A 128 13.45 0.66 3.74
C ILE A 128 14.95 0.92 3.56
N ASN A 129 15.80 0.17 4.27
CA ASN A 129 17.26 0.35 4.16
C ASN A 129 17.78 0.02 2.77
N ASN A 130 17.21 -1.00 2.11
CA ASN A 130 17.58 -1.33 0.73
C ASN A 130 17.12 -0.25 -0.26
N LEU A 131 15.91 0.27 -0.11
CA LEU A 131 15.40 1.37 -0.90
C LEU A 131 16.26 2.63 -0.76
N ARG A 132 16.65 3.00 0.47
CA ARG A 132 17.55 4.14 0.71
C ARG A 132 18.89 3.95 0.02
N LYS A 133 19.51 2.76 0.11
CA LYS A 133 20.77 2.45 -0.59
C LYS A 133 20.65 2.56 -2.11
N LEU A 134 19.56 2.01 -2.69
CA LEU A 134 19.29 2.08 -4.13
C LEU A 134 19.07 3.53 -4.59
N SER A 135 18.53 4.38 -3.73
CA SER A 135 18.32 5.82 -3.98
C SER A 135 19.58 6.67 -3.72
N GLY A 136 20.74 6.04 -3.40
CA GLY A 136 21.99 6.74 -3.16
C GLY A 136 22.23 7.24 -1.73
N PHE A 137 21.35 6.88 -0.78
CA PHE A 137 21.47 7.25 0.62
C PHE A 137 21.99 6.11 1.49
N ARG A 138 22.59 6.44 2.68
CA ARG A 138 23.19 5.47 3.60
C ARG A 138 22.44 5.41 4.92
#